data_85d0465e5e178293934aa98d86157160
#
_entry.id   85d0465e5e178293934aa98d86157160
#
_cell.length_a   1.000
_cell.length_b   1.000
_cell.length_c   1.000
_cell.angle_alpha   90.00
_cell.angle_beta   90.00
_cell.angle_gamma   90.00
#
_symmetry.space_group_name_H-M   'P 1'
#
loop_
_entity.id
_entity.type
_entity.pdbx_description
1 polymer ?
#
loop_
_entity_poly.entity_id
_entity_poly.type
_entity_poly.pdbx_seq_one_letter_code
_entity_poly.pdbx_strand_id
1 'polypeptide(L)'
;MSDYYNAFEMSPVPAPGPGAVPPEPFRGIYGMPAFVTIPTSDLAASVDFWIRGLGFFELFSVPGTVVHLRRWAFQDVLLVSAASVPEQPPAMSFSFSGVLSQVDFLAEACRALRPDSVDGPRDTPWNTRDVEVITPENVRVVFTAAKPFDPASQEARNLEAMGITPPGADGGDNGEHA
;
A
#
# COMPACT_ATOMS: atom_id res chain seq x y z
N MET A 1 -1.38 -19.12 -26.15
CA MET A 1 -0.78 -17.86 -25.64
C MET A 1 -1.79 -17.25 -24.72
N SER A 2 -1.50 -17.14 -23.44
CA SER A 2 -2.36 -16.41 -22.54
C SER A 2 -2.03 -14.92 -22.74
N ASP A 3 -2.98 -14.15 -23.24
CA ASP A 3 -2.86 -12.70 -23.33
C ASP A 3 -2.91 -12.13 -21.90
N TYR A 4 -1.78 -12.22 -21.19
CA TYR A 4 -1.63 -11.51 -19.94
C TYR A 4 -1.48 -10.03 -20.27
N TYR A 5 -2.44 -9.27 -19.81
CA TYR A 5 -2.37 -7.83 -19.86
C TYR A 5 -1.19 -7.37 -18.99
N ASN A 6 -0.22 -6.69 -19.58
CA ASN A 6 0.91 -6.17 -18.82
C ASN A 6 0.47 -4.98 -17.96
N ALA A 7 0.13 -5.25 -16.70
CA ALA A 7 -0.30 -4.22 -15.78
C ALA A 7 0.77 -3.15 -15.51
N PHE A 8 2.04 -3.44 -15.77
CA PHE A 8 3.14 -2.46 -15.61
C PHE A 8 3.12 -1.37 -16.69
N GLU A 9 2.60 -1.63 -17.88
CA GLU A 9 2.47 -0.60 -18.92
C GLU A 9 1.45 0.47 -18.54
N MET A 10 0.50 0.16 -17.69
CA MET A 10 -0.52 1.09 -17.19
C MET A 10 -0.20 1.69 -15.83
N SER A 11 0.81 1.18 -15.16
CA SER A 11 1.17 1.64 -13.82
C SER A 11 2.31 2.64 -13.91
N PRO A 12 2.16 3.85 -13.40
CA PRO A 12 3.26 4.81 -13.29
C PRO A 12 4.24 4.46 -12.15
N VAL A 13 4.08 3.30 -11.52
CA VAL A 13 4.97 2.88 -10.43
C VAL A 13 6.34 2.57 -11.01
N PRO A 14 7.40 3.26 -10.56
CA PRO A 14 8.75 3.02 -11.07
C PRO A 14 9.25 1.64 -10.64
N ALA A 15 10.23 1.12 -11.37
CA ALA A 15 10.95 -0.07 -10.96
C ALA A 15 11.52 0.11 -9.53
N PRO A 16 11.55 -0.94 -8.70
CA PRO A 16 12.09 -0.84 -7.34
C PRO A 16 13.54 -0.36 -7.34
N GLY A 17 13.82 0.62 -6.51
CA GLY A 17 15.17 1.17 -6.38
C GLY A 17 15.27 2.11 -5.17
N PRO A 18 16.49 2.35 -4.66
CA PRO A 18 16.68 3.21 -3.49
C PRO A 18 16.25 4.66 -3.73
N GLY A 19 16.29 5.11 -4.98
CA GLY A 19 15.85 6.45 -5.40
C GLY A 19 14.48 6.49 -6.06
N ALA A 20 13.69 5.42 -6.02
CA ALA A 20 12.37 5.41 -6.61
C ALA A 20 11.46 6.45 -5.94
N VAL A 21 10.84 7.30 -6.76
CA VAL A 21 9.90 8.33 -6.31
C VAL A 21 8.48 7.80 -6.51
N PRO A 22 7.57 7.97 -5.53
CA PRO A 22 6.19 7.55 -5.71
C PRO A 22 5.53 8.33 -6.84
N PRO A 23 4.57 7.72 -7.57
CA PRO A 23 3.82 8.45 -8.57
C PRO A 23 2.96 9.54 -7.95
N GLU A 24 2.64 10.57 -8.74
CA GLU A 24 1.71 11.61 -8.33
C GLU A 24 0.35 11.04 -7.94
N PRO A 25 -0.32 11.58 -6.91
CA PRO A 25 -1.63 11.14 -6.50
C PRO A 25 -2.66 11.24 -7.63
N PHE A 26 -3.32 10.16 -7.96
CA PHE A 26 -4.37 10.13 -8.97
C PHE A 26 -5.67 10.73 -8.42
N ARG A 27 -6.06 11.93 -8.90
CA ARG A 27 -7.25 12.67 -8.44
C ARG A 27 -8.48 12.47 -9.32
N GLY A 28 -8.35 11.64 -10.37
CA GLY A 28 -9.45 11.34 -11.27
C GLY A 28 -10.44 10.31 -10.71
N ILE A 29 -11.55 10.12 -11.44
CA ILE A 29 -12.53 9.07 -11.18
C ILE A 29 -12.29 7.95 -12.19
N TYR A 30 -12.37 6.71 -11.75
CA TYR A 30 -12.30 5.53 -12.62
C TYR A 30 -13.59 4.71 -12.53
N GLY A 31 -13.93 4.02 -13.63
CA GLY A 31 -15.25 3.43 -13.82
C GLY A 31 -15.53 2.16 -13.02
N MET A 32 -14.52 1.55 -12.39
CA MET A 32 -14.66 0.33 -11.57
C MET A 32 -13.94 0.48 -10.24
N PRO A 33 -14.40 1.37 -9.35
CA PRO A 33 -13.74 1.58 -8.06
C PRO A 33 -13.93 0.38 -7.13
N ALA A 34 -12.88 0.08 -6.36
CA ALA A 34 -12.95 -0.81 -5.22
C ALA A 34 -12.68 0.00 -3.95
N PHE A 35 -13.54 -0.12 -2.95
CA PHE A 35 -13.43 0.59 -1.69
C PHE A 35 -13.29 -0.37 -0.53
N VAL A 36 -12.46 0.01 0.43
CA VAL A 36 -12.50 -0.56 1.78
C VAL A 36 -13.29 0.40 2.64
N THR A 37 -14.43 -0.07 3.18
CA THR A 37 -15.25 0.73 4.10
C THR A 37 -14.88 0.41 5.54
N ILE A 38 -14.49 1.43 6.29
CA ILE A 38 -14.02 1.30 7.66
C ILE A 38 -14.90 2.18 8.57
N PRO A 39 -15.60 1.59 9.54
CA PRO A 39 -16.34 2.37 10.53
C PRO A 39 -15.36 3.03 11.52
N THR A 40 -15.66 4.26 11.92
CA THR A 40 -14.90 4.99 12.93
C THR A 40 -15.85 5.73 13.89
N SER A 41 -15.49 5.75 15.17
CA SER A 41 -16.20 6.50 16.19
C SER A 41 -15.74 7.95 16.30
N ASP A 42 -14.59 8.30 15.69
CA ASP A 42 -14.07 9.68 15.59
C ASP A 42 -13.54 9.91 14.18
N LEU A 43 -14.42 10.43 13.32
CA LEU A 43 -14.11 10.65 11.92
C LEU A 43 -12.96 11.65 11.73
N ALA A 44 -12.87 12.67 12.57
CA ALA A 44 -11.83 13.71 12.43
C ALA A 44 -10.45 13.17 12.82
N ALA A 45 -10.34 12.46 13.93
CA ALA A 45 -9.09 11.84 14.37
C ALA A 45 -8.63 10.75 13.37
N SER A 46 -9.56 9.96 12.84
CA SER A 46 -9.28 8.96 11.82
C SER A 46 -8.74 9.60 10.54
N VAL A 47 -9.39 10.62 10.02
CA VAL A 47 -8.95 11.35 8.82
C VAL A 47 -7.55 11.92 9.03
N ASP A 48 -7.28 12.56 10.18
CA ASP A 48 -5.95 13.10 10.48
C ASP A 48 -4.88 12.00 10.46
N PHE A 49 -5.15 10.85 11.08
CA PHE A 49 -4.23 9.71 11.09
C PHE A 49 -3.96 9.14 9.68
N TRP A 50 -5.01 8.94 8.89
CA TRP A 50 -4.88 8.40 7.54
C TRP A 50 -4.15 9.35 6.58
N ILE A 51 -4.38 10.65 6.71
CA ILE A 51 -3.70 11.66 5.88
C ILE A 51 -2.24 11.84 6.33
N ARG A 52 -2.01 12.16 7.59
CA ARG A 52 -0.66 12.52 8.07
C ARG A 52 0.22 11.30 8.37
N GLY A 53 -0.37 10.19 8.77
CA GLY A 53 0.33 8.94 9.08
C GLY A 53 0.54 8.07 7.85
N LEU A 54 -0.53 7.73 7.14
CA LEU A 54 -0.51 6.76 6.05
C LEU A 54 -0.37 7.39 4.65
N GLY A 55 -0.33 8.72 4.55
CA GLY A 55 -0.07 9.44 3.31
C GLY A 55 -1.24 9.44 2.32
N PHE A 56 -2.46 9.29 2.82
CA PHE A 56 -3.68 9.46 2.03
C PHE A 56 -4.02 10.94 1.83
N PHE A 57 -4.92 11.25 0.92
CA PHE A 57 -5.54 12.56 0.78
C PHE A 57 -7.05 12.43 0.68
N GLU A 58 -7.76 13.47 1.09
CA GLU A 58 -9.21 13.52 0.93
C GLU A 58 -9.58 13.75 -0.53
N LEU A 59 -10.33 12.82 -1.11
CA LEU A 59 -10.87 12.94 -2.45
C LEU A 59 -12.25 13.58 -2.43
N PHE A 60 -13.06 13.18 -1.44
CA PHE A 60 -14.45 13.63 -1.31
C PHE A 60 -14.93 13.39 0.13
N SER A 61 -15.83 14.23 0.64
CA SER A 61 -16.48 14.01 1.93
C SER A 61 -17.94 14.45 1.98
N VAL A 62 -18.71 13.79 2.86
CA VAL A 62 -19.99 14.27 3.37
C VAL A 62 -19.81 14.55 4.84
N PRO A 63 -19.93 15.81 5.30
CA PRO A 63 -19.63 16.21 6.67
C PRO A 63 -20.33 15.32 7.72
N GLY A 64 -19.55 14.83 8.69
CA GLY A 64 -20.03 14.01 9.80
C GLY A 64 -20.50 12.61 9.43
N THR A 65 -20.43 12.20 8.14
CA THR A 65 -20.98 10.93 7.67
C THR A 65 -19.91 10.04 7.05
N VAL A 66 -19.20 10.52 6.03
CA VAL A 66 -18.21 9.73 5.31
C VAL A 66 -17.12 10.61 4.73
N VAL A 67 -15.89 10.09 4.73
CA VAL A 67 -14.75 10.68 4.02
C VAL A 67 -14.15 9.62 3.12
N HIS A 68 -14.04 9.94 1.83
CA HIS A 68 -13.35 9.12 0.85
C HIS A 68 -11.89 9.56 0.80
N LEU A 69 -11.02 8.70 1.23
CA LEU A 69 -9.58 8.87 1.20
C LEU A 69 -8.97 8.05 0.08
N ARG A 70 -7.98 8.63 -0.58
CA ARG A 70 -7.17 7.96 -1.61
C ARG A 70 -5.71 8.25 -1.38
N ARG A 71 -4.85 7.27 -1.66
CA ARG A 71 -3.41 7.46 -1.67
C ARG A 71 -2.87 7.48 -3.10
N TRP A 72 -3.25 6.50 -3.89
CA TRP A 72 -2.96 6.39 -5.31
C TRP A 72 -4.14 5.68 -6.00
N ALA A 73 -4.16 5.61 -7.35
CA ALA A 73 -5.21 4.89 -8.07
C ALA A 73 -5.41 3.48 -7.48
N PHE A 74 -6.66 3.10 -7.21
CA PHE A 74 -7.09 1.83 -6.60
C PHE A 74 -6.70 1.62 -5.11
N GLN A 75 -6.16 2.63 -4.44
CA GLN A 75 -5.91 2.60 -3.00
C GLN A 75 -6.92 3.52 -2.28
N ASP A 76 -8.15 3.09 -2.26
CA ASP A 76 -9.29 3.87 -1.76
C ASP A 76 -9.85 3.30 -0.46
N VAL A 77 -10.16 4.21 0.47
CA VAL A 77 -10.78 3.91 1.75
C VAL A 77 -11.94 4.87 1.99
N LEU A 78 -13.06 4.34 2.46
CA LEU A 78 -14.20 5.11 2.97
C LEU A 78 -14.21 5.03 4.49
N LEU A 79 -13.90 6.12 5.17
CA LEU A 79 -14.13 6.25 6.61
C LEU A 79 -15.58 6.66 6.83
N VAL A 80 -16.33 5.86 7.57
CA VAL A 80 -17.77 6.06 7.82
C VAL A 80 -18.01 6.23 9.31
N SER A 81 -18.74 7.28 9.68
CA SER A 81 -19.08 7.51 11.07
C SER A 81 -19.91 6.36 11.66
N ALA A 82 -19.53 5.87 12.83
CA ALA A 82 -20.17 4.79 13.56
C ALA A 82 -20.18 5.06 15.06
N ALA A 83 -21.08 4.41 15.78
CA ALA A 83 -21.19 4.59 17.23
C ALA A 83 -20.02 3.96 18.01
N SER A 84 -19.37 2.93 17.43
CA SER A 84 -18.24 2.23 18.04
C SER A 84 -17.38 1.54 16.98
N VAL A 85 -16.16 1.22 17.36
CA VAL A 85 -15.22 0.43 16.57
C VAL A 85 -14.90 -0.88 17.30
N PRO A 86 -14.38 -1.92 16.61
CA PRO A 86 -13.93 -3.14 17.28
C PRO A 86 -12.85 -2.85 18.34
N GLU A 87 -12.90 -3.53 19.47
CA GLU A 87 -11.88 -3.40 20.53
C GLU A 87 -10.54 -4.03 20.13
N GLN A 88 -10.57 -5.04 19.27
CA GLN A 88 -9.38 -5.75 18.79
C GLN A 88 -9.28 -5.65 17.26
N PRO A 89 -8.06 -5.57 16.71
CA PRO A 89 -7.86 -5.64 15.27
C PRO A 89 -8.46 -6.93 14.70
N PRO A 90 -9.10 -6.85 13.52
CA PRO A 90 -9.60 -8.05 12.84
C PRO A 90 -8.45 -8.97 12.43
N ALA A 91 -8.75 -10.25 12.19
CA ALA A 91 -7.76 -11.22 11.71
C ALA A 91 -7.24 -10.89 10.29
N MET A 92 -8.02 -10.12 9.51
CA MET A 92 -7.65 -9.67 8.17
C MET A 92 -6.82 -8.38 8.22
N SER A 93 -6.04 -8.15 7.18
CA SER A 93 -5.30 -6.91 6.96
C SER A 93 -5.57 -6.34 5.57
N PHE A 94 -5.36 -5.05 5.42
CA PHE A 94 -5.35 -4.38 4.12
C PHE A 94 -3.91 -4.01 3.77
N SER A 95 -3.45 -4.42 2.57
CA SER A 95 -2.10 -4.11 2.11
C SER A 95 -2.15 -3.02 1.05
N PHE A 96 -1.35 -1.98 1.26
CA PHE A 96 -1.16 -0.90 0.30
C PHE A 96 0.28 -0.87 -0.17
N SER A 97 0.49 -0.91 -1.47
CA SER A 97 1.82 -0.85 -2.07
C SER A 97 2.35 0.57 -2.14
N GLY A 98 3.65 0.69 -2.03
CA GLY A 98 4.37 1.93 -2.19
C GLY A 98 5.79 1.71 -2.68
N VAL A 99 6.63 2.73 -2.58
CA VAL A 99 8.06 2.65 -2.87
C VAL A 99 8.89 2.65 -1.59
N LEU A 100 10.09 2.10 -1.64
CA LEU A 100 10.97 1.93 -0.47
C LEU A 100 11.17 3.22 0.33
N SER A 101 11.35 4.35 -0.35
CA SER A 101 11.55 5.66 0.28
C SER A 101 10.39 6.11 1.18
N GLN A 102 9.21 5.52 1.04
CA GLN A 102 8.03 5.86 1.83
C GLN A 102 7.91 5.05 3.12
N VAL A 103 8.49 3.85 3.18
CA VAL A 103 8.22 2.88 4.27
C VAL A 103 8.67 3.44 5.63
N ASP A 104 9.91 3.88 5.74
CA ASP A 104 10.44 4.41 7.00
C ASP A 104 9.73 5.72 7.39
N PHE A 105 9.49 6.60 6.42
CA PHE A 105 8.76 7.86 6.65
C PHE A 105 7.34 7.62 7.19
N LEU A 106 6.59 6.69 6.61
CA LEU A 106 5.24 6.34 7.06
C LEU A 106 5.26 5.73 8.47
N ALA A 107 6.23 4.86 8.74
CA ALA A 107 6.38 4.28 10.07
C ALA A 107 6.62 5.35 11.14
N GLU A 108 7.49 6.31 10.88
CA GLU A 108 7.77 7.43 11.79
C GLU A 108 6.57 8.35 11.96
N ALA A 109 5.89 8.70 10.87
CA ALA A 109 4.69 9.53 10.90
C ALA A 109 3.56 8.89 11.71
N CYS A 110 3.32 7.59 11.53
CA CYS A 110 2.32 6.85 12.30
C CYS A 110 2.70 6.77 13.79
N ARG A 111 3.97 6.51 14.15
CA ARG A 111 4.44 6.50 15.53
C ARG A 111 4.28 7.86 16.20
N ALA A 112 4.52 8.93 15.47
CA ALA A 112 4.36 10.29 16.01
C ALA A 112 2.90 10.60 16.38
N LEU A 113 1.95 10.03 15.64
CA LEU A 113 0.50 10.22 15.89
C LEU A 113 -0.05 9.21 16.89
N ARG A 114 0.46 7.97 16.88
CA ARG A 114 0.02 6.87 17.74
C ARG A 114 1.20 5.95 18.06
N PRO A 115 1.94 6.15 19.15
CA PRO A 115 3.22 5.49 19.42
C PRO A 115 3.21 3.97 19.35
N ASP A 116 2.18 3.31 19.86
CA ASP A 116 2.11 1.84 19.95
C ASP A 116 1.41 1.19 18.74
N SER A 117 1.20 1.96 17.66
CA SER A 117 0.43 1.48 16.51
C SER A 117 1.26 0.79 15.43
N VAL A 118 2.59 0.82 15.51
CA VAL A 118 3.48 0.43 14.40
C VAL A 118 4.39 -0.73 14.78
N ASP A 119 4.33 -1.80 13.98
CA ASP A 119 5.29 -2.90 13.99
C ASP A 119 6.13 -2.89 12.70
N GLY A 120 7.44 -2.96 12.84
CA GLY A 120 8.39 -2.81 11.74
C GLY A 120 8.94 -1.38 11.62
N PRO A 121 9.52 -1.00 10.46
CA PRO A 121 9.65 -1.76 9.20
C PRO A 121 10.54 -3.00 9.31
N ARG A 122 10.24 -4.01 8.48
CA ARG A 122 11.04 -5.23 8.38
C ARG A 122 11.10 -5.75 6.94
N ASP A 123 12.21 -6.39 6.60
CA ASP A 123 12.37 -7.08 5.33
C ASP A 123 11.65 -8.43 5.38
N THR A 124 11.04 -8.82 4.25
CA THR A 124 10.28 -10.06 4.14
C THR A 124 11.02 -11.10 3.28
N PRO A 125 10.69 -12.39 3.43
CA PRO A 125 11.27 -13.45 2.61
C PRO A 125 10.91 -13.37 1.12
N TRP A 126 9.93 -12.55 0.73
CA TRP A 126 9.45 -12.37 -0.66
C TRP A 126 9.91 -11.06 -1.28
N ASN A 127 11.04 -10.53 -0.83
CA ASN A 127 11.72 -9.36 -1.38
C ASN A 127 10.93 -8.04 -1.28
N THR A 128 10.22 -7.85 -0.17
CA THR A 128 9.61 -6.56 0.19
C THR A 128 10.15 -6.03 1.52
N ARG A 129 9.92 -4.76 1.77
CA ARG A 129 10.06 -4.12 3.07
C ARG A 129 8.69 -3.66 3.51
N ASP A 130 8.24 -4.18 4.64
CA ASP A 130 6.87 -4.01 5.13
C ASP A 130 6.85 -3.29 6.48
N VAL A 131 5.80 -2.50 6.69
CA VAL A 131 5.42 -1.97 8.00
C VAL A 131 3.95 -2.28 8.27
N GLU A 132 3.66 -2.78 9.47
CA GLU A 132 2.28 -2.99 9.92
C GLU A 132 1.85 -1.85 10.82
N VAL A 133 0.63 -1.36 10.63
CA VAL A 133 0.04 -0.25 11.38
C VAL A 133 -1.34 -0.63 11.85
N ILE A 134 -1.63 -0.42 13.15
CA ILE A 134 -2.98 -0.51 13.70
C ILE A 134 -3.56 0.90 13.76
N THR A 135 -4.58 1.14 12.96
CA THR A 135 -5.23 2.45 12.84
C THR A 135 -6.09 2.79 14.07
N PRO A 136 -6.57 4.03 14.24
CA PRO A 136 -7.50 4.39 15.33
C PRO A 136 -8.78 3.54 15.38
N GLU A 137 -9.21 3.03 14.22
CA GLU A 137 -10.38 2.16 14.07
C GLU A 137 -10.06 0.67 14.38
N ASN A 138 -8.85 0.39 14.88
CA ASN A 138 -8.31 -0.96 15.08
C ASN A 138 -8.26 -1.81 13.80
N VAL A 139 -8.05 -1.18 12.65
CA VAL A 139 -7.81 -1.88 11.39
C VAL A 139 -6.32 -2.14 11.23
N ARG A 140 -5.98 -3.36 10.82
CA ARG A 140 -4.61 -3.75 10.48
C ARG A 140 -4.31 -3.37 9.03
N VAL A 141 -3.38 -2.44 8.86
CA VAL A 141 -2.86 -2.00 7.56
C VAL A 141 -1.42 -2.47 7.42
N VAL A 142 -1.10 -3.12 6.30
CA VAL A 142 0.27 -3.44 5.91
C VAL A 142 0.67 -2.53 4.77
N PHE A 143 1.73 -1.75 4.99
CA PHE A 143 2.34 -0.97 3.94
C PHE A 143 3.54 -1.73 3.40
N THR A 144 3.54 -2.07 2.11
CA THR A 144 4.54 -2.93 1.49
C THR A 144 5.24 -2.22 0.33
N ALA A 145 6.54 -2.41 0.20
CA ALA A 145 7.32 -1.87 -0.91
C ALA A 145 8.31 -2.93 -1.42
N ALA A 146 8.30 -3.15 -2.73
CA ALA A 146 9.25 -4.06 -3.36
C ALA A 146 10.68 -3.52 -3.24
N LYS A 147 11.61 -4.43 -2.95
CA LYS A 147 13.06 -4.15 -2.97
C LYS A 147 13.62 -4.42 -4.37
N PRO A 148 14.75 -3.79 -4.74
CA PRO A 148 15.48 -4.18 -5.94
C PRO A 148 15.73 -5.68 -5.94
N PHE A 149 15.54 -6.31 -7.09
CA PHE A 149 15.75 -7.73 -7.22
C PHE A 149 17.25 -8.05 -7.38
N ASP A 150 17.76 -8.91 -6.52
CA ASP A 150 19.09 -9.51 -6.63
C ASP A 150 18.94 -11.02 -6.88
N PRO A 151 19.28 -11.53 -8.08
CA PRO A 151 19.16 -12.95 -8.40
C PRO A 151 19.98 -13.87 -7.48
N ALA A 152 21.03 -13.34 -6.83
CA ALA A 152 21.89 -14.11 -5.93
C ALA A 152 21.33 -14.11 -4.48
N SER A 153 20.29 -13.37 -4.18
CA SER A 153 19.73 -13.24 -2.84
C SER A 153 19.02 -14.50 -2.34
N GLN A 154 18.80 -14.58 -1.03
CA GLN A 154 17.95 -15.65 -0.45
C GLN A 154 16.49 -15.45 -0.84
N GLU A 155 16.04 -14.20 -0.95
CA GLU A 155 14.70 -13.84 -1.38
C GLU A 155 14.40 -14.32 -2.80
N ALA A 156 15.38 -14.23 -3.72
CA ALA A 156 15.24 -14.78 -5.07
C ALA A 156 15.00 -16.30 -5.05
N ARG A 157 15.78 -17.03 -4.25
CA ARG A 157 15.59 -18.48 -4.07
C ARG A 157 14.25 -18.82 -3.43
N ASN A 158 13.77 -18.00 -2.50
CA ASN A 158 12.46 -18.17 -1.87
C ASN A 158 11.32 -18.00 -2.90
N LEU A 159 11.42 -16.97 -3.75
CA LEU A 159 10.44 -16.71 -4.81
C LEU A 159 10.42 -17.86 -5.83
N GLU A 160 11.59 -18.31 -6.27
CA GLU A 160 11.72 -19.45 -7.19
C GLU A 160 11.12 -20.73 -6.60
N ALA A 161 11.37 -21.01 -5.33
CA ALA A 161 10.78 -22.16 -4.64
C ALA A 161 9.25 -22.11 -4.55
N MET A 162 8.65 -20.91 -4.62
CA MET A 162 7.21 -20.69 -4.69
C MET A 162 6.66 -20.68 -6.12
N GLY A 163 7.51 -20.89 -7.14
CA GLY A 163 7.14 -20.85 -8.56
C GLY A 163 6.95 -19.45 -9.11
N ILE A 164 7.50 -18.44 -8.46
CA ILE A 164 7.46 -17.05 -8.91
C ILE A 164 8.79 -16.73 -9.61
N THR A 165 8.72 -16.51 -10.91
CA THR A 165 9.89 -16.04 -11.70
C THR A 165 9.85 -14.51 -11.74
N PRO A 166 10.84 -13.82 -11.14
CA PRO A 166 10.89 -12.38 -11.17
C PRO A 166 11.09 -11.82 -12.58
N PRO A 167 10.58 -10.64 -12.89
CA PRO A 167 10.83 -9.98 -14.16
C PRO A 167 12.34 -9.81 -14.40
N GLY A 168 12.83 -10.26 -15.58
CA GLY A 168 14.23 -10.17 -15.95
C GLY A 168 15.11 -11.37 -15.57
N ALA A 169 14.56 -12.42 -14.94
CA ALA A 169 15.28 -13.68 -14.72
C ALA A 169 15.43 -14.49 -16.01
N ASP A 170 14.53 -14.34 -16.96
CA ASP A 170 14.66 -14.87 -18.30
C ASP A 170 15.50 -13.86 -19.12
N GLY A 171 16.80 -14.12 -19.20
CA GLY A 171 17.74 -13.40 -20.08
C GLY A 171 17.43 -13.67 -21.55
N GLY A 172 16.36 -13.13 -22.09
CA GLY A 172 15.97 -13.38 -23.47
C GLY A 172 14.88 -12.45 -23.95
N ASP A 173 15.31 -11.60 -24.86
CA ASP A 173 14.53 -11.05 -25.96
C ASP A 173 13.42 -10.05 -25.62
N ASN A 174 13.83 -8.81 -25.37
CA ASN A 174 13.00 -7.66 -25.73
C ASN A 174 12.96 -7.58 -27.27
N GLY A 175 12.12 -8.44 -27.87
CA GLY A 175 11.82 -8.36 -29.29
C GLY A 175 11.21 -7.00 -29.59
N GLU A 176 11.96 -6.20 -30.34
CA GLU A 176 11.47 -5.07 -31.10
C GLU A 176 10.16 -5.48 -31.82
N HIS A 177 9.07 -4.87 -31.43
CA HIS A 177 7.90 -4.79 -32.28
C HIS A 177 7.66 -3.30 -32.58
N ALA A 178 8.07 -2.95 -33.80
CA ALA A 178 7.71 -1.73 -34.51
C ALA A 178 6.21 -1.62 -34.74
#